data_78289de9eb2deaddc28a8cb171fb55f8
#
_entry.id   78289de9eb2deaddc28a8cb171fb55f8
#
_cell.length_a   1.000
_cell.length_b   1.000
_cell.length_c   1.000
_cell.angle_alpha   90.00
_cell.angle_beta   90.00
_cell.angle_gamma   90.00
#
_symmetry.space_group_name_H-M   'P 1'
#
loop_
_entity.id
_entity.type
_entity.pdbx_description
1 polymer ?
#
loop_
_entity_poly.entity_id
_entity_poly.type
_entity_poly.pdbx_seq_one_letter_code
_entity_poly.pdbx_strand_id
1 'polypeptide(L)'
;MAETDKDDLVTIIDEEDHQDIVPDILPLMPVRDVVIFTDMLLPLFVGRKKSIRAVEEALTKDGYLLLATQKDPNVEDPGADDIYTVGTVGRILRMLKLPDGRAKTLVQGVSKVKIKRYVRTRGFYRVKIETLEEVPLEELNIEVEALMRNVREFSEKILALRGELTSDVSAILESIENPGKLADLVASNLKLKIDEAQEILETIDPVQRLEKVNTLLSREMNLSAIQAKIQSEVKDCLLYTSPSP
;
A
#
# COMPACT_ATOMS: atom_id res chain seq x y z
N MET A 1 -7.82 -47.30 9.54
CA MET A 1 -8.87 -46.31 9.23
C MET A 1 -8.17 -45.01 9.09
N ALA A 2 -7.99 -44.58 7.88
CA ALA A 2 -7.23 -43.37 7.53
C ALA A 2 -8.22 -42.21 7.49
N GLU A 3 -7.97 -41.20 8.33
CA GLU A 3 -8.59 -39.88 8.22
C GLU A 3 -7.90 -39.11 7.11
N THR A 4 -8.68 -38.82 6.11
CA THR A 4 -8.34 -38.00 4.96
C THR A 4 -8.19 -36.57 5.39
N ASP A 5 -6.97 -36.07 5.29
CA ASP A 5 -6.63 -34.64 5.25
C ASP A 5 -7.48 -33.96 4.17
N LYS A 6 -8.29 -33.01 4.58
CA LYS A 6 -9.00 -32.14 3.65
C LYS A 6 -8.00 -31.13 3.11
N ASP A 7 -7.67 -31.29 1.86
CA ASP A 7 -6.89 -30.40 1.03
C ASP A 7 -7.21 -28.92 1.30
N ASP A 8 -6.26 -28.23 1.92
CA ASP A 8 -6.15 -26.77 1.86
C ASP A 8 -5.90 -26.38 0.41
N LEU A 9 -6.95 -25.95 -0.28
CA LEU A 9 -6.88 -25.53 -1.68
C LEU A 9 -6.07 -24.24 -1.77
N VAL A 10 -4.76 -24.40 -1.94
CA VAL A 10 -3.83 -23.31 -2.25
C VAL A 10 -3.81 -23.15 -3.76
N THR A 11 -4.43 -22.10 -4.28
CA THR A 11 -4.31 -21.74 -5.68
C THR A 11 -3.07 -20.88 -5.84
N ILE A 12 -2.04 -21.42 -6.48
CA ILE A 12 -0.83 -20.70 -6.89
C ILE A 12 -1.02 -20.35 -8.36
N ILE A 13 -0.86 -19.09 -8.70
CA ILE A 13 -0.77 -18.66 -10.10
C ILE A 13 0.73 -18.70 -10.44
N ASP A 14 1.10 -19.52 -11.43
CA ASP A 14 2.49 -19.65 -11.87
C ASP A 14 3.01 -18.32 -12.41
N GLU A 15 4.23 -17.97 -12.00
CA GLU A 15 4.99 -16.82 -12.51
C GLU A 15 5.50 -17.13 -13.93
N GLU A 16 4.63 -17.09 -14.93
CA GLU A 16 5.08 -16.96 -16.32
C GLU A 16 5.05 -15.46 -16.70
N ASP A 17 6.13 -15.02 -17.32
CA ASP A 17 6.41 -13.67 -17.86
C ASP A 17 5.39 -13.29 -18.95
N HIS A 18 4.12 -13.07 -18.54
CA HIS A 18 3.12 -12.49 -19.41
C HIS A 18 3.17 -10.96 -19.24
N GLN A 19 3.36 -10.26 -20.35
CA GLN A 19 3.06 -8.83 -20.42
C GLN A 19 1.70 -8.60 -19.78
N ASP A 20 1.68 -7.90 -18.65
CA ASP A 20 0.50 -7.69 -17.80
C ASP A 20 -0.58 -6.89 -18.55
N ILE A 21 -1.36 -7.55 -19.41
CA ILE A 21 -2.52 -6.93 -20.05
C ILE A 21 -3.63 -6.83 -19.02
N VAL A 22 -3.68 -5.71 -18.33
CA VAL A 22 -4.73 -5.44 -17.36
C VAL A 22 -6.07 -5.24 -18.07
N PRO A 23 -7.13 -6.02 -17.72
CA PRO A 23 -8.43 -5.85 -18.33
C PRO A 23 -9.09 -4.51 -17.99
N ASP A 24 -9.82 -3.90 -18.95
CA ASP A 24 -10.56 -2.65 -18.75
C ASP A 24 -11.65 -2.71 -17.68
N ILE A 25 -12.16 -3.91 -17.37
CA ILE A 25 -13.24 -4.11 -16.41
C ILE A 25 -12.78 -5.11 -15.37
N LEU A 26 -12.65 -4.64 -14.13
CA LEU A 26 -12.16 -5.42 -13.00
C LEU A 26 -13.23 -5.57 -11.91
N PRO A 27 -13.20 -6.69 -11.15
CA PRO A 27 -13.86 -6.74 -9.85
C PRO A 27 -13.17 -5.75 -8.92
N LEU A 28 -13.96 -5.03 -8.12
CA LEU A 28 -13.48 -4.05 -7.14
C LEU A 28 -13.58 -4.65 -5.73
N MET A 29 -12.49 -4.58 -5.00
CA MET A 29 -12.45 -4.88 -3.57
C MET A 29 -12.14 -3.60 -2.78
N PRO A 30 -13.12 -3.06 -2.03
CA PRO A 30 -12.88 -1.94 -1.13
C PRO A 30 -11.99 -2.37 0.05
N VAL A 31 -10.91 -1.63 0.29
CA VAL A 31 -10.03 -1.79 1.45
C VAL A 31 -10.30 -0.71 2.50
N ARG A 32 -10.12 -1.01 3.80
CA ARG A 32 -10.57 -0.12 4.87
C ARG A 32 -9.58 0.96 5.25
N ASP A 33 -8.39 0.54 5.60
CA ASP A 33 -7.42 1.28 6.42
C ASP A 33 -6.03 1.32 5.80
N VAL A 34 -5.95 1.00 4.52
CA VAL A 34 -4.70 0.99 3.78
C VAL A 34 -4.90 1.52 2.37
N VAL A 35 -3.96 2.32 1.90
CA VAL A 35 -3.80 2.69 0.49
C VAL A 35 -2.70 1.82 -0.09
N ILE A 36 -2.97 1.19 -1.22
CA ILE A 36 -2.04 0.25 -1.85
C ILE A 36 -1.33 0.97 -2.98
N PHE A 37 -0.01 0.98 -2.92
CA PHE A 37 0.85 1.56 -3.95
C PHE A 37 1.32 0.49 -4.96
N THR A 38 1.89 0.93 -6.07
CA THR A 38 2.53 0.04 -7.05
C THR A 38 3.72 -0.69 -6.42
N ASP A 39 3.98 -1.90 -6.90
CA ASP A 39 5.04 -2.81 -6.43
C ASP A 39 4.90 -3.26 -4.94
N MET A 40 3.86 -2.80 -4.23
CA MET A 40 3.60 -3.18 -2.84
C MET A 40 3.04 -4.59 -2.76
N LEU A 41 3.69 -5.45 -1.95
CA LEU A 41 3.21 -6.78 -1.59
C LEU A 41 2.49 -6.73 -0.25
N LEU A 42 1.21 -7.09 -0.22
CA LEU A 42 0.41 -6.98 0.99
C LEU A 42 -0.49 -8.20 1.22
N PRO A 43 -0.42 -8.82 2.41
CA PRO A 43 -1.40 -9.81 2.83
C PRO A 43 -2.69 -9.11 3.31
N LEU A 44 -3.81 -9.38 2.64
CA LEU A 44 -5.11 -8.83 2.99
C LEU A 44 -6.01 -9.90 3.61
N PHE A 45 -6.67 -9.56 4.73
CA PHE A 45 -7.70 -10.39 5.32
C PHE A 45 -9.07 -9.94 4.81
N VAL A 46 -9.71 -10.82 4.02
CA VAL A 46 -10.98 -10.53 3.35
C VAL A 46 -12.09 -11.25 4.10
N GLY A 47 -12.97 -10.49 4.77
CA GLY A 47 -14.08 -11.04 5.54
C GLY A 47 -15.47 -10.72 4.98
N ARG A 48 -15.58 -9.62 4.21
CA ARG A 48 -16.86 -9.21 3.62
C ARG A 48 -17.25 -10.14 2.48
N LYS A 49 -18.49 -10.63 2.47
CA LYS A 49 -19.02 -11.51 1.42
C LYS A 49 -18.87 -10.94 0.00
N LYS A 50 -19.07 -9.62 -0.16
CA LYS A 50 -18.89 -8.93 -1.46
C LYS A 50 -17.42 -8.95 -1.90
N SER A 51 -16.48 -8.72 -0.99
CA SER A 51 -15.04 -8.73 -1.26
C SER A 51 -14.55 -10.14 -1.58
N ILE A 52 -15.00 -11.16 -0.86
CA ILE A 52 -14.66 -12.57 -1.15
C ILE A 52 -15.09 -12.94 -2.56
N ARG A 53 -16.34 -12.59 -2.96
CA ARG A 53 -16.83 -12.84 -4.32
C ARG A 53 -16.04 -12.09 -5.39
N ALA A 54 -15.57 -10.87 -5.10
CA ALA A 54 -14.73 -10.11 -6.02
C ALA A 54 -13.39 -10.80 -6.23
N VAL A 55 -12.76 -11.29 -5.17
CA VAL A 55 -11.51 -12.05 -5.23
C VAL A 55 -11.71 -13.39 -5.98
N GLU A 56 -12.77 -14.13 -5.68
CA GLU A 56 -13.10 -15.36 -6.38
C GLU A 56 -13.33 -15.14 -7.89
N GLU A 57 -14.05 -14.09 -8.24
CA GLU A 57 -14.24 -13.69 -9.66
C GLU A 57 -12.92 -13.35 -10.34
N ALA A 58 -12.01 -12.64 -9.66
CA ALA A 58 -10.69 -12.32 -10.18
C ALA A 58 -9.88 -13.59 -10.46
N LEU A 59 -9.86 -14.54 -9.51
CA LEU A 59 -9.12 -15.80 -9.63
C LEU A 59 -9.65 -16.71 -10.74
N THR A 60 -10.95 -16.63 -11.07
CA THR A 60 -11.52 -17.41 -12.20
C THR A 60 -11.15 -16.84 -13.57
N LYS A 61 -10.49 -15.69 -13.61
CA LYS A 61 -10.04 -14.99 -14.83
C LYS A 61 -8.53 -14.81 -14.81
N ASP A 62 -8.10 -13.55 -14.84
CA ASP A 62 -6.70 -13.19 -15.03
C ASP A 62 -5.98 -12.90 -13.71
N GLY A 63 -6.64 -13.09 -12.56
CA GLY A 63 -6.07 -12.83 -11.24
C GLY A 63 -5.99 -11.35 -10.86
N TYR A 64 -6.56 -10.45 -11.67
CA TYR A 64 -6.54 -9.01 -11.41
C TYR A 64 -7.82 -8.52 -10.74
N LEU A 65 -7.67 -7.60 -9.79
CA LEU A 65 -8.78 -6.88 -9.17
C LEU A 65 -8.36 -5.43 -8.91
N LEU A 66 -9.34 -4.54 -8.80
CA LEU A 66 -9.09 -3.18 -8.33
C LEU A 66 -9.17 -3.12 -6.81
N LEU A 67 -8.14 -2.58 -6.19
CA LEU A 67 -8.05 -2.25 -4.78
C LEU A 67 -8.24 -0.75 -4.64
N ALA A 68 -9.35 -0.32 -4.03
CA ALA A 68 -9.61 1.09 -3.77
C ALA A 68 -10.01 1.29 -2.31
N THR A 69 -9.45 2.32 -1.68
CA THR A 69 -9.65 2.59 -0.27
C THR A 69 -11.01 3.24 -0.05
N GLN A 70 -11.69 2.85 1.02
CA GLN A 70 -12.91 3.53 1.44
C GLN A 70 -12.58 4.80 2.23
N LYS A 71 -13.40 5.85 2.06
CA LYS A 71 -13.19 7.17 2.67
C LYS A 71 -13.35 7.15 4.18
N ASP A 72 -14.34 6.40 4.67
CA ASP A 72 -14.58 6.19 6.10
C ASP A 72 -14.41 4.70 6.43
N PRO A 73 -13.39 4.31 7.23
CA PRO A 73 -13.14 2.92 7.61
C PRO A 73 -14.27 2.31 8.46
N ASN A 74 -15.15 3.10 9.06
CA ASN A 74 -16.23 2.62 9.92
C ASN A 74 -17.46 2.13 9.13
N VAL A 75 -17.57 2.48 7.85
CA VAL A 75 -18.66 1.99 6.99
C VAL A 75 -18.47 0.51 6.70
N GLU A 76 -19.39 -0.33 7.17
CA GLU A 76 -19.29 -1.78 7.00
C GLU A 76 -19.56 -2.23 5.55
N ASP A 77 -20.52 -1.65 4.88
CA ASP A 77 -20.90 -1.94 3.49
C ASP A 77 -20.83 -0.65 2.65
N PRO A 78 -19.61 -0.24 2.23
CA PRO A 78 -19.43 1.01 1.50
C PRO A 78 -20.15 0.99 0.15
N GLY A 79 -20.88 2.08 -0.14
CA GLY A 79 -21.42 2.37 -1.46
C GLY A 79 -20.35 2.89 -2.42
N ALA A 80 -20.75 3.19 -3.66
CA ALA A 80 -19.83 3.74 -4.67
C ALA A 80 -19.23 5.11 -4.24
N ASP A 81 -20.02 5.91 -3.54
CA ASP A 81 -19.61 7.27 -3.09
C ASP A 81 -18.69 7.24 -1.87
N ASP A 82 -18.67 6.12 -1.14
CA ASP A 82 -17.84 5.90 0.04
C ASP A 82 -16.43 5.41 -0.31
N ILE A 83 -16.13 5.21 -1.60
CA ILE A 83 -14.86 4.66 -2.09
C ILE A 83 -14.13 5.76 -2.88
N TYR A 84 -12.81 5.83 -2.72
CA TYR A 84 -11.99 6.72 -3.56
C TYR A 84 -12.02 6.25 -5.03
N THR A 85 -11.99 7.23 -5.94
CA THR A 85 -12.07 6.95 -7.37
C THR A 85 -10.75 6.50 -7.99
N VAL A 86 -9.64 6.80 -7.33
CA VAL A 86 -8.31 6.32 -7.72
C VAL A 86 -7.92 5.18 -6.79
N GLY A 87 -7.39 4.13 -7.37
CA GLY A 87 -6.91 2.95 -6.68
C GLY A 87 -5.82 2.25 -7.47
N THR A 88 -5.42 1.09 -6.99
CA THR A 88 -4.35 0.28 -7.58
C THR A 88 -4.90 -1.04 -8.07
N VAL A 89 -4.56 -1.41 -9.30
CA VAL A 89 -4.79 -2.78 -9.79
C VAL A 89 -3.88 -3.69 -9.00
N GLY A 90 -4.48 -4.69 -8.36
CA GLY A 90 -3.77 -5.72 -7.64
C GLY A 90 -3.77 -7.03 -8.41
N ARG A 91 -2.63 -7.71 -8.48
CA ARG A 91 -2.51 -9.09 -8.91
C ARG A 91 -2.59 -10.00 -7.70
N ILE A 92 -3.47 -10.98 -7.72
CA ILE A 92 -3.57 -11.97 -6.65
C ILE A 92 -2.48 -13.02 -6.88
N LEU A 93 -1.51 -13.09 -5.97
CA LEU A 93 -0.44 -14.07 -6.02
C LEU A 93 -0.84 -15.36 -5.31
N ARG A 94 -1.59 -15.26 -4.21
CA ARG A 94 -2.01 -16.42 -3.42
C ARG A 94 -3.29 -16.11 -2.66
N MET A 95 -4.18 -17.10 -2.56
CA MET A 95 -5.37 -17.05 -1.70
C MET A 95 -5.46 -18.30 -0.84
N LEU A 96 -5.75 -18.11 0.44
CA LEU A 96 -6.03 -19.18 1.39
C LEU A 96 -7.41 -18.93 2.01
N LYS A 97 -8.31 -19.89 1.85
CA LYS A 97 -9.62 -19.87 2.52
C LYS A 97 -9.46 -20.36 3.95
N LEU A 98 -9.99 -19.60 4.90
CA LEU A 98 -9.97 -19.94 6.31
C LEU A 98 -11.25 -20.69 6.71
N PRO A 99 -11.19 -21.55 7.75
CA PRO A 99 -12.36 -22.34 8.21
C PRO A 99 -13.54 -21.48 8.65
N ASP A 100 -13.29 -20.24 9.06
CA ASP A 100 -14.32 -19.27 9.48
C ASP A 100 -15.01 -18.54 8.32
N GLY A 101 -14.71 -18.92 7.07
CA GLY A 101 -15.28 -18.36 5.86
C GLY A 101 -14.63 -17.06 5.38
N ARG A 102 -13.58 -16.58 6.08
CA ARG A 102 -12.71 -15.47 5.62
C ARG A 102 -11.68 -16.01 4.62
N ALA A 103 -11.03 -15.10 3.91
CA ALA A 103 -9.89 -15.42 3.07
C ALA A 103 -8.66 -14.56 3.43
N LYS A 104 -7.49 -15.16 3.37
CA LYS A 104 -6.21 -14.45 3.41
C LYS A 104 -5.65 -14.44 2.00
N THR A 105 -5.43 -13.24 1.44
CA THR A 105 -5.01 -13.07 0.05
C THR A 105 -3.71 -12.28 0.03
N LEU A 106 -2.70 -12.78 -0.67
CA LEU A 106 -1.48 -12.02 -0.95
C LEU A 106 -1.68 -11.33 -2.30
N VAL A 107 -1.56 -10.01 -2.31
CA VAL A 107 -1.72 -9.19 -3.52
C VAL A 107 -0.48 -8.34 -3.76
N GLN A 108 -0.20 -8.11 -5.04
CA GLN A 108 0.83 -7.20 -5.51
C GLN A 108 0.18 -6.05 -6.25
N GLY A 109 0.54 -4.81 -5.92
CA GLY A 109 0.13 -3.63 -6.67
C GLY A 109 0.83 -3.59 -8.03
N VAL A 110 0.08 -3.38 -9.11
CA VAL A 110 0.60 -3.41 -10.49
C VAL A 110 0.60 -2.01 -11.11
N SER A 111 -0.54 -1.34 -11.13
CA SER A 111 -0.68 -0.03 -11.77
C SER A 111 -1.74 0.83 -11.10
N LYS A 112 -1.58 2.15 -11.20
CA LYS A 112 -2.55 3.14 -10.72
C LYS A 112 -3.65 3.32 -11.75
N VAL A 113 -4.90 3.34 -11.30
CA VAL A 113 -6.04 3.48 -12.19
C VAL A 113 -7.13 4.35 -11.57
N LYS A 114 -7.96 4.92 -12.42
CA LYS A 114 -9.15 5.68 -12.06
C LYS A 114 -10.40 4.91 -12.42
N ILE A 115 -11.38 4.87 -11.53
CA ILE A 115 -12.71 4.32 -11.80
C ILE A 115 -13.45 5.30 -12.72
N LYS A 116 -13.79 4.85 -13.94
CA LYS A 116 -14.64 5.61 -14.87
C LYS A 116 -16.12 5.45 -14.55
N ARG A 117 -16.53 4.21 -14.27
CA ARG A 117 -17.93 3.91 -13.95
C ARG A 117 -18.06 2.52 -13.30
N TYR A 118 -19.10 2.38 -12.52
CA TYR A 118 -19.55 1.09 -11.99
C TYR A 118 -20.39 0.36 -13.05
N VAL A 119 -19.97 -0.87 -13.42
CA VAL A 119 -20.65 -1.72 -14.40
C VAL A 119 -21.66 -2.64 -13.69
N ARG A 120 -21.31 -3.10 -12.48
CA ARG A 120 -22.14 -3.92 -11.63
C ARG A 120 -22.00 -3.50 -10.17
N THR A 121 -23.12 -3.39 -9.47
CA THR A 121 -23.17 -3.01 -8.05
C THR A 121 -23.85 -4.06 -7.16
N ARG A 122 -24.57 -5.04 -7.77
CA ARG A 122 -25.26 -6.11 -7.02
C ARG A 122 -24.34 -7.31 -6.83
N GLY A 123 -24.24 -7.77 -5.58
CA GLY A 123 -23.46 -8.95 -5.19
C GLY A 123 -21.99 -8.65 -4.92
N PHE A 124 -21.30 -7.98 -5.82
CA PHE A 124 -19.98 -7.35 -5.67
C PHE A 124 -19.81 -6.28 -6.76
N TYR A 125 -18.86 -5.38 -6.57
CA TYR A 125 -18.62 -4.30 -7.52
C TYR A 125 -17.78 -4.77 -8.70
N ARG A 126 -18.16 -4.35 -9.92
CA ARG A 126 -17.31 -4.38 -11.12
C ARG A 126 -17.25 -2.98 -11.69
N VAL A 127 -16.07 -2.56 -12.06
CA VAL A 127 -15.81 -1.20 -12.52
C VAL A 127 -15.06 -1.19 -13.83
N LYS A 128 -15.37 -0.22 -14.68
CA LYS A 128 -14.52 0.12 -15.82
C LYS A 128 -13.47 1.10 -15.34
N ILE A 129 -12.22 0.80 -15.65
CA ILE A 129 -11.05 1.57 -15.25
C ILE A 129 -10.43 2.34 -16.40
N GLU A 130 -9.58 3.28 -16.05
CA GLU A 130 -8.66 4.00 -16.91
C GLU A 130 -7.29 4.03 -16.24
N THR A 131 -6.27 3.54 -16.94
CA THR A 131 -4.89 3.58 -16.42
C THR A 131 -4.42 5.03 -16.31
N LEU A 132 -3.81 5.33 -15.18
CA LEU A 132 -3.16 6.62 -14.94
C LEU A 132 -1.68 6.46 -15.29
N GLU A 133 -1.33 6.94 -16.49
CA GLU A 133 0.06 6.96 -16.92
C GLU A 133 0.81 8.06 -16.19
N GLU A 134 1.98 7.74 -15.67
CA GLU A 134 2.85 8.73 -15.03
C GLU A 134 3.37 9.70 -16.10
N VAL A 135 3.57 10.95 -15.68
CA VAL A 135 4.23 11.94 -16.54
C VAL A 135 5.66 11.47 -16.83
N PRO A 136 6.04 11.27 -18.08
CA PRO A 136 7.39 10.86 -18.42
C PRO A 136 8.41 11.88 -17.93
N LEU A 137 9.45 11.41 -17.26
CA LEU A 137 10.61 12.24 -16.92
C LEU A 137 11.52 12.29 -18.15
N GLU A 138 11.68 13.47 -18.72
CA GLU A 138 12.58 13.66 -19.87
C GLU A 138 14.04 13.47 -19.46
N GLU A 139 14.45 14.04 -18.30
CA GLU A 139 15.78 13.85 -17.70
C GLU A 139 15.71 14.09 -16.17
N LEU A 140 16.54 13.37 -15.42
CA LEU A 140 16.78 13.65 -14.01
C LEU A 140 17.65 14.89 -13.89
N ASN A 141 17.09 16.02 -13.45
CA ASN A 141 17.87 17.20 -13.15
C ASN A 141 18.51 17.11 -11.74
N ILE A 142 19.49 17.97 -11.47
CA ILE A 142 20.23 18.00 -10.20
C ILE A 142 19.28 18.21 -8.99
N GLU A 143 18.18 18.93 -9.17
CA GLU A 143 17.22 19.21 -8.10
C GLU A 143 16.45 17.94 -7.71
N VAL A 144 16.02 17.15 -8.71
CA VAL A 144 15.34 15.85 -8.48
C VAL A 144 16.31 14.85 -7.84
N GLU A 145 17.57 14.79 -8.29
CA GLU A 145 18.58 13.94 -7.68
C GLU A 145 18.83 14.31 -6.21
N ALA A 146 18.92 15.60 -5.91
CA ALA A 146 19.08 16.10 -4.54
C ALA A 146 17.86 15.75 -3.68
N LEU A 147 16.64 15.86 -4.24
CA LEU A 147 15.40 15.48 -3.57
C LEU A 147 15.35 13.97 -3.27
N MET A 148 15.72 13.14 -4.24
CA MET A 148 15.80 11.69 -4.07
C MET A 148 16.78 11.31 -2.95
N ARG A 149 17.95 11.96 -2.93
CA ARG A 149 18.94 11.76 -1.86
C ARG A 149 18.36 12.10 -0.48
N ASN A 150 17.72 13.25 -0.34
CA ASN A 150 17.08 13.66 0.91
C ASN A 150 16.01 12.65 1.37
N VAL A 151 15.19 12.19 0.45
CA VAL A 151 14.14 11.18 0.75
C VAL A 151 14.77 9.87 1.24
N ARG A 152 15.86 9.39 0.60
CA ARG A 152 16.59 8.19 1.05
C ARG A 152 17.15 8.40 2.46
N GLU A 153 17.88 9.48 2.70
CA GLU A 153 18.49 9.76 3.99
C GLU A 153 17.45 9.86 5.13
N PHE A 154 16.34 10.55 4.90
CA PHE A 154 15.28 10.68 5.90
C PHE A 154 14.58 9.33 6.15
N SER A 155 14.35 8.55 5.11
CA SER A 155 13.77 7.20 5.23
C SER A 155 14.67 6.29 6.05
N GLU A 156 15.96 6.26 5.78
CA GLU A 156 16.93 5.48 6.55
C GLU A 156 17.00 5.91 8.02
N LYS A 157 17.00 7.21 8.29
CA LYS A 157 16.98 7.74 9.66
C LYS A 157 15.73 7.31 10.42
N ILE A 158 14.56 7.37 9.78
CA ILE A 158 13.28 6.93 10.40
C ILE A 158 13.29 5.43 10.64
N LEU A 159 13.73 4.63 9.66
CA LEU A 159 13.82 3.17 9.79
C LEU A 159 14.84 2.77 10.88
N ALA A 160 15.98 3.46 10.99
CA ALA A 160 16.95 3.25 12.06
C ALA A 160 16.36 3.55 13.44
N LEU A 161 15.60 4.64 13.60
CA LEU A 161 14.91 4.98 14.85
C LEU A 161 13.87 3.95 15.25
N ARG A 162 13.25 3.26 14.28
CA ARG A 162 12.29 2.18 14.50
C ARG A 162 12.95 0.81 14.71
N GLY A 163 14.26 0.68 14.48
CA GLY A 163 14.98 -0.59 14.50
C GLY A 163 14.67 -1.49 13.31
N GLU A 164 14.19 -0.93 12.22
CA GLU A 164 13.76 -1.62 10.99
C GLU A 164 14.79 -1.49 9.86
N LEU A 165 15.85 -0.68 10.05
CA LEU A 165 16.90 -0.50 9.05
C LEU A 165 17.82 -1.72 8.98
N THR A 166 17.90 -2.32 7.79
CA THR A 166 18.85 -3.38 7.46
C THR A 166 19.69 -3.00 6.25
N SER A 167 20.82 -3.69 6.02
CA SER A 167 21.64 -3.49 4.83
C SER A 167 20.86 -3.68 3.53
N ASP A 168 19.93 -4.64 3.52
CA ASP A 168 19.12 -4.97 2.34
C ASP A 168 18.12 -3.85 2.04
N VAL A 169 17.52 -3.25 3.07
CA VAL A 169 16.60 -2.12 2.91
C VAL A 169 17.33 -0.89 2.37
N SER A 170 18.52 -0.56 2.90
CA SER A 170 19.33 0.53 2.35
C SER A 170 19.72 0.28 0.89
N ALA A 171 20.14 -0.94 0.55
CA ALA A 171 20.48 -1.30 -0.82
C ALA A 171 19.28 -1.17 -1.78
N ILE A 172 18.08 -1.56 -1.33
CA ILE A 172 16.85 -1.38 -2.13
C ILE A 172 16.56 0.10 -2.34
N LEU A 173 16.63 0.94 -1.29
CA LEU A 173 16.39 2.38 -1.41
C LEU A 173 17.40 3.04 -2.38
N GLU A 174 18.66 2.62 -2.35
CA GLU A 174 19.70 3.13 -3.24
C GLU A 174 19.51 2.68 -4.69
N SER A 175 19.02 1.46 -4.93
CA SER A 175 18.86 0.90 -6.27
C SER A 175 17.73 1.51 -7.09
N ILE A 176 16.80 2.25 -6.47
CA ILE A 176 15.67 2.85 -7.17
C ILE A 176 16.08 4.17 -7.82
N GLU A 177 16.08 4.20 -9.14
CA GLU A 177 16.42 5.38 -9.94
C GLU A 177 15.20 6.24 -10.31
N ASN A 178 14.00 5.68 -10.29
CA ASN A 178 12.77 6.39 -10.62
C ASN A 178 12.20 7.11 -9.38
N PRO A 179 12.01 8.45 -9.42
CA PRO A 179 11.51 9.22 -8.27
C PRO A 179 10.09 8.83 -7.87
N GLY A 180 9.23 8.45 -8.82
CA GLY A 180 7.87 7.98 -8.53
C GLY A 180 7.84 6.64 -7.79
N LYS A 181 8.69 5.70 -8.20
CA LYS A 181 8.84 4.40 -7.51
C LYS A 181 9.44 4.58 -6.12
N LEU A 182 10.42 5.49 -5.97
CA LEU A 182 10.98 5.82 -4.67
C LEU A 182 9.90 6.41 -3.74
N ALA A 183 9.10 7.34 -4.25
CA ALA A 183 8.00 7.93 -3.49
C ALA A 183 6.98 6.87 -3.05
N ASP A 184 6.56 5.98 -3.94
CA ASP A 184 5.60 4.91 -3.65
C ASP A 184 6.13 3.93 -2.61
N LEU A 185 7.40 3.49 -2.74
CA LEU A 185 8.03 2.60 -1.76
C LEU A 185 8.12 3.25 -0.38
N VAL A 186 8.56 4.48 -0.32
CA VAL A 186 8.69 5.20 0.96
C VAL A 186 7.31 5.45 1.57
N ALA A 187 6.32 5.90 0.78
CA ALA A 187 4.96 6.12 1.26
C ALA A 187 4.32 4.85 1.83
N SER A 188 4.56 3.69 1.21
CA SER A 188 4.03 2.41 1.68
C SER A 188 4.57 1.97 3.05
N ASN A 189 5.75 2.49 3.45
CA ASN A 189 6.39 2.19 4.73
C ASN A 189 6.17 3.28 5.80
N LEU A 190 5.56 4.40 5.43
CA LEU A 190 5.19 5.44 6.38
C LEU A 190 3.82 5.15 7.00
N LYS A 191 3.66 5.49 8.29
CA LYS A 191 2.37 5.43 8.98
C LYS A 191 1.54 6.68 8.65
N LEU A 192 1.09 6.77 7.41
CA LEU A 192 0.28 7.88 6.92
C LEU A 192 -1.18 7.72 7.29
N LYS A 193 -1.89 8.83 7.38
CA LYS A 193 -3.35 8.82 7.38
C LYS A 193 -3.84 8.43 5.98
N ILE A 194 -5.07 7.90 5.90
CA ILE A 194 -5.65 7.44 4.63
C ILE A 194 -5.73 8.58 3.61
N ASP A 195 -6.14 9.77 4.03
CA ASP A 195 -6.23 10.97 3.19
C ASP A 195 -4.86 11.39 2.63
N GLU A 196 -3.82 11.39 3.46
CA GLU A 196 -2.46 11.72 3.06
C GLU A 196 -1.90 10.68 2.07
N ALA A 197 -2.08 9.40 2.36
CA ALA A 197 -1.63 8.31 1.49
C ALA A 197 -2.39 8.30 0.15
N GLN A 198 -3.69 8.59 0.19
CA GLN A 198 -4.51 8.70 -1.01
C GLN A 198 -4.09 9.88 -1.88
N GLU A 199 -3.78 11.03 -1.29
CA GLU A 199 -3.26 12.19 -2.02
C GLU A 199 -1.96 11.88 -2.75
N ILE A 200 -1.06 11.11 -2.11
CA ILE A 200 0.18 10.65 -2.75
C ILE A 200 -0.16 9.74 -3.93
N LEU A 201 -1.07 8.77 -3.76
CA LEU A 201 -1.47 7.84 -4.81
C LEU A 201 -2.07 8.58 -6.03
N GLU A 202 -2.88 9.61 -5.77
CA GLU A 202 -3.55 10.42 -6.82
C GLU A 202 -2.60 11.37 -7.55
N THR A 203 -1.40 11.62 -7.00
CA THR A 203 -0.40 12.49 -7.63
C THR A 203 0.30 11.75 -8.77
N ILE A 204 -0.02 12.12 -10.02
CA ILE A 204 0.47 11.45 -11.23
C ILE A 204 1.92 11.85 -11.52
N ASP A 205 2.28 13.13 -11.29
CA ASP A 205 3.63 13.63 -11.48
C ASP A 205 4.59 13.01 -10.45
N PRO A 206 5.62 12.26 -10.88
CA PRO A 206 6.52 11.55 -9.98
C PRO A 206 7.36 12.49 -9.12
N VAL A 207 7.71 13.68 -9.62
CA VAL A 207 8.51 14.66 -8.87
C VAL A 207 7.66 15.30 -7.78
N GLN A 208 6.45 15.77 -8.11
CA GLN A 208 5.53 16.33 -7.14
C GLN A 208 5.14 15.30 -6.06
N ARG A 209 5.01 14.03 -6.45
CA ARG A 209 4.78 12.94 -5.49
C ARG A 209 5.94 12.79 -4.53
N LEU A 210 7.17 12.82 -5.03
CA LEU A 210 8.37 12.73 -4.23
C LEU A 210 8.51 13.94 -3.26
N GLU A 211 8.18 15.15 -3.71
CA GLU A 211 8.14 16.36 -2.87
C GLU A 211 7.15 16.23 -1.70
N LYS A 212 5.96 15.70 -1.97
CA LYS A 212 4.96 15.43 -0.92
C LYS A 212 5.50 14.44 0.10
N VAL A 213 6.11 13.34 -0.36
CA VAL A 213 6.72 12.34 0.52
C VAL A 213 7.86 12.95 1.34
N ASN A 214 8.72 13.77 0.74
CA ASN A 214 9.79 14.47 1.45
C ASN A 214 9.25 15.39 2.56
N THR A 215 8.15 16.08 2.30
CA THR A 215 7.46 16.92 3.30
C THR A 215 6.94 16.11 4.48
N LEU A 216 6.33 14.94 4.20
CA LEU A 216 5.82 14.03 5.23
C LEU A 216 6.94 13.40 6.05
N LEU A 217 8.05 13.01 5.41
CA LEU A 217 9.25 12.51 6.10
C LEU A 217 9.83 13.56 7.03
N SER A 218 9.94 14.81 6.58
CA SER A 218 10.45 15.92 7.40
C SER A 218 9.57 16.14 8.64
N ARG A 219 8.24 16.02 8.48
CA ARG A 219 7.30 16.09 9.62
C ARG A 219 7.51 14.95 10.60
N GLU A 220 7.64 13.71 10.11
CA GLU A 220 7.85 12.52 10.92
C GLU A 220 9.19 12.57 11.69
N MET A 221 10.23 13.06 11.05
CA MET A 221 11.54 13.30 11.69
C MET A 221 11.43 14.28 12.86
N ASN A 222 10.73 15.40 12.64
CA ASN A 222 10.53 16.39 13.69
C ASN A 222 9.74 15.85 14.88
N LEU A 223 8.67 15.07 14.60
CA LEU A 223 7.89 14.41 15.64
C LEU A 223 8.72 13.40 16.43
N SER A 224 9.52 12.59 15.77
CA SER A 224 10.40 11.62 16.40
C SER A 224 11.46 12.29 17.28
N ALA A 225 12.03 13.42 16.85
CA ALA A 225 12.98 14.19 17.64
C ALA A 225 12.34 14.77 18.90
N ILE A 226 11.12 15.30 18.81
CA ILE A 226 10.36 15.82 19.95
C ILE A 226 10.03 14.70 20.93
N GLN A 227 9.58 13.54 20.45
CA GLN A 227 9.27 12.38 21.28
C GLN A 227 10.50 11.87 22.04
N ALA A 228 11.66 11.79 21.37
CA ALA A 228 12.91 11.40 22.00
C ALA A 228 13.31 12.39 23.12
N LYS A 229 13.14 13.70 22.90
CA LYS A 229 13.41 14.73 23.90
C LYS A 229 12.50 14.59 25.11
N ILE A 230 11.19 14.43 24.91
CA ILE A 230 10.22 14.24 25.99
C ILE A 230 10.56 12.99 26.81
N GLN A 231 10.91 11.89 26.16
CA GLN A 231 11.28 10.64 26.87
C GLN A 231 12.56 10.81 27.69
N SER A 232 13.54 11.56 27.21
CA SER A 232 14.75 11.89 27.97
C SER A 232 14.41 12.71 29.21
N GLU A 233 13.63 13.76 29.07
CA GLU A 233 13.23 14.64 30.17
C GLU A 233 12.43 13.89 31.26
N VAL A 234 11.53 12.99 30.84
CA VAL A 234 10.76 12.14 31.77
C VAL A 234 11.67 11.17 32.52
N LYS A 235 12.67 10.56 31.87
CA LYS A 235 13.65 9.70 32.52
C LYS A 235 14.46 10.47 33.55
N ASP A 236 14.90 11.66 33.23
CA ASP A 236 15.68 12.50 34.15
C ASP A 236 14.83 12.91 35.37
N CYS A 237 13.55 13.26 35.18
CA CYS A 237 12.64 13.53 36.28
C CYS A 237 12.43 12.31 37.19
N LEU A 238 12.30 11.12 36.64
CA LEU A 238 12.10 9.87 37.43
C LEU A 238 13.35 9.49 38.22
N LEU A 239 14.54 9.78 37.70
CA LEU A 239 15.80 9.53 38.43
C LEU A 239 15.98 10.48 39.65
N TYR A 240 15.47 11.72 39.55
CA TYR A 240 15.51 12.67 40.65
C TYR A 240 14.44 12.45 41.72
N THR A 241 13.38 11.71 41.42
CA THR A 241 12.28 11.44 42.36
C THR A 241 12.33 10.07 43.02
N SER A 242 13.34 9.24 42.74
CA SER A 242 13.59 8.00 43.51
C SER A 242 14.12 8.37 44.90
N PRO A 243 13.40 8.07 46.00
CA PRO A 243 13.94 8.24 47.33
C PRO A 243 15.12 7.27 47.51
N SER A 244 16.26 7.84 47.86
CA SER A 244 17.43 7.07 48.31
C SER A 244 17.05 6.22 49.54
N PRO A 245 17.47 4.95 49.64
CA PRO A 245 17.19 4.09 50.77
C PRO A 245 17.84 4.57 52.08
#